data_f6e2251451d5cfe31e9681852e63f737
#
_entry.id   f6e2251451d5cfe31e9681852e63f737
#
_cell.length_a   1.000
_cell.length_b   1.000
_cell.length_c   1.000
_cell.angle_alpha   90.00
_cell.angle_beta   90.00
_cell.angle_gamma   90.00
#
_symmetry.space_group_name_H-M   'P 1'
#
loop_
_entity.id
_entity.type
_entity.pdbx_description
1 polymer ?
#
loop_
_entity_poly.entity_id
_entity_poly.type
_entity_poly.pdbx_seq_one_letter_code
_entity_poly.pdbx_strand_id
1 'polypeptide(L)'
;NAATATLLYNEYDKLLVKKQFVASLADVAMLKLIYRKLNNYLQISYGEGVFTTHAFHFSDFCKTYSIQTQQVFNGLNTLDRLGVLQLSKEFGRTTKLKFLVHTNTALDYFKHDMLAAIIGKTILRIYGGVFETMTSVNLELLQSKTSQSQPVIIETLKKLEAANIIELY
;
A
#
# COMPACT_ATOMS: atom_id res chain seq x y z
N ASN A 1 -4.46 6.43 39.25
CA ASN A 1 -3.10 6.11 38.84
C ASN A 1 -2.63 7.19 37.87
N ALA A 2 -1.62 7.98 38.26
CA ALA A 2 -0.96 8.92 37.33
C ALA A 2 0.06 8.13 36.52
N ALA A 3 -0.02 8.24 35.17
CA ALA A 3 0.97 7.67 34.26
C ALA A 3 1.73 8.80 33.58
N THR A 4 3.05 8.68 33.50
CA THR A 4 3.91 9.64 32.83
C THR A 4 4.49 8.98 31.59
N ALA A 5 4.31 9.58 30.41
CA ALA A 5 4.94 9.15 29.17
C ALA A 5 6.05 10.15 28.81
N THR A 6 7.27 9.67 28.60
CA THR A 6 8.41 10.50 28.22
C THR A 6 8.86 10.11 26.81
N LEU A 7 8.87 11.09 25.90
CA LEU A 7 9.38 10.93 24.53
C LEU A 7 10.79 11.54 24.46
N LEU A 8 11.77 10.69 24.18
CA LEU A 8 13.14 11.14 23.85
C LEU A 8 13.26 11.24 22.33
N TYR A 9 13.66 12.41 21.82
CA TYR A 9 13.85 12.64 20.39
C TYR A 9 14.99 13.63 20.15
N ASN A 10 15.57 13.56 18.97
CA ASN A 10 16.57 14.50 18.46
C ASN A 10 16.08 15.17 17.17
N GLU A 11 16.84 16.13 16.64
CA GLU A 11 16.46 16.84 15.39
C GLU A 11 16.42 15.90 14.17
N TYR A 12 17.25 14.85 14.16
CA TYR A 12 17.22 13.85 13.09
C TYR A 12 15.93 13.02 13.13
N ASP A 13 15.46 12.65 14.31
CA ASP A 13 14.18 11.94 14.49
C ASP A 13 13.01 12.79 14.00
N LYS A 14 13.02 14.11 14.29
CA LYS A 14 12.00 15.04 13.76
C LYS A 14 12.02 15.08 12.24
N LEU A 15 13.21 15.12 11.62
CA LEU A 15 13.33 15.11 10.17
C LEU A 15 12.83 13.80 9.56
N LEU A 16 13.15 12.66 10.17
CA LEU A 16 12.65 11.35 9.75
C LEU A 16 11.13 11.27 9.82
N VAL A 17 10.54 11.64 10.96
CA VAL A 17 9.08 11.65 11.14
C VAL A 17 8.42 12.60 10.15
N LYS A 18 8.95 13.80 9.98
CA LYS A 18 8.45 14.77 9.00
C LYS A 18 8.50 14.21 7.57
N LYS A 19 9.62 13.59 7.18
CA LYS A 19 9.80 12.98 5.87
C LYS A 19 8.88 11.77 5.68
N GLN A 20 8.69 10.96 6.70
CA GLN A 20 7.93 9.71 6.63
C GLN A 20 6.41 9.93 6.69
N PHE A 21 5.95 10.84 7.52
CA PHE A 21 4.52 11.07 7.75
C PHE A 21 4.00 12.33 7.04
N VAL A 22 4.66 13.46 7.15
CA VAL A 22 4.16 14.73 6.60
C VAL A 22 4.35 14.79 5.08
N ALA A 23 5.50 14.33 4.57
CA ALA A 23 5.75 14.32 3.13
C ALA A 23 4.92 13.27 2.37
N SER A 24 4.35 12.28 3.07
CA SER A 24 3.43 11.29 2.48
C SER A 24 1.98 11.78 2.46
N LEU A 25 1.64 12.83 3.21
CA LEU A 25 0.30 13.43 3.15
C LEU A 25 0.14 14.19 1.84
N ALA A 26 -0.95 13.91 1.14
CA ALA A 26 -1.30 14.68 -0.04
C ALA A 26 -1.75 16.09 0.39
N ASP A 27 -1.02 17.10 -0.03
CA ASP A 27 -1.44 18.48 0.14
C ASP A 27 -2.62 18.83 -0.80
N VAL A 28 -3.24 19.99 -0.63
CA VAL A 28 -4.38 20.43 -1.44
C VAL A 28 -4.03 20.49 -2.93
N ALA A 29 -2.81 20.86 -3.27
CA ALA A 29 -2.35 20.93 -4.67
C ALA A 29 -2.26 19.52 -5.27
N MET A 30 -1.72 18.56 -4.53
CA MET A 30 -1.64 17.15 -4.93
C MET A 30 -3.04 16.53 -5.04
N LEU A 31 -3.95 16.80 -4.10
CA LEU A 31 -5.33 16.32 -4.18
C LEU A 31 -6.04 16.83 -5.43
N LYS A 32 -5.91 18.12 -5.73
CA LYS A 32 -6.45 18.71 -6.97
C LYS A 32 -5.83 18.10 -8.22
N LEU A 33 -4.52 17.84 -8.21
CA LEU A 33 -3.83 17.17 -9.31
C LEU A 33 -4.36 15.76 -9.53
N ILE A 34 -4.45 14.95 -8.46
CA ILE A 34 -4.96 13.56 -8.52
C ILE A 34 -6.39 13.57 -9.03
N TYR A 35 -7.26 14.42 -8.48
CA TYR A 35 -8.66 14.52 -8.90
C TYR A 35 -8.79 14.87 -10.39
N ARG A 36 -8.07 15.88 -10.85
CA ARG A 36 -8.06 16.27 -12.28
C ARG A 36 -7.55 15.14 -13.18
N LYS A 37 -6.46 14.45 -12.78
CA LYS A 37 -5.92 13.33 -13.55
C LYS A 37 -6.87 12.13 -13.53
N LEU A 38 -7.58 11.90 -12.42
CA LEU A 38 -8.58 10.84 -12.31
C LEU A 38 -9.75 11.09 -13.28
N ASN A 39 -10.28 12.31 -13.32
CA ASN A 39 -11.34 12.66 -14.27
C ASN A 39 -10.88 12.45 -15.73
N ASN A 40 -9.67 12.87 -16.06
CA ASN A 40 -9.11 12.63 -17.40
C ASN A 40 -8.94 11.13 -17.70
N TYR A 41 -8.47 10.35 -16.73
CA TYR A 41 -8.27 8.90 -16.88
C TYR A 41 -9.59 8.16 -17.11
N LEU A 42 -10.63 8.55 -16.37
CA LEU A 42 -11.97 7.98 -16.46
C LEU A 42 -12.83 8.65 -17.54
N GLN A 43 -12.31 9.66 -18.23
CA GLN A 43 -13.02 10.45 -19.27
C GLN A 43 -14.32 11.09 -18.74
N ILE A 44 -14.28 11.60 -17.52
CA ILE A 44 -15.40 12.28 -16.86
C ILE A 44 -15.22 13.79 -17.00
N SER A 45 -16.26 14.48 -17.51
CA SER A 45 -16.28 15.94 -17.57
C SER A 45 -16.45 16.55 -16.17
N TYR A 46 -15.91 17.74 -15.94
CA TYR A 46 -16.10 18.45 -14.68
C TYR A 46 -17.58 18.72 -14.40
N GLY A 47 -18.01 18.33 -13.20
CA GLY A 47 -19.42 18.46 -12.79
C GLY A 47 -20.33 17.31 -13.22
N GLU A 48 -19.79 16.34 -13.96
CA GLU A 48 -20.50 15.12 -14.35
C GLU A 48 -19.99 13.91 -13.53
N GLY A 49 -20.62 12.75 -13.75
CA GLY A 49 -20.20 11.49 -13.13
C GLY A 49 -20.73 11.27 -11.70
N VAL A 50 -21.63 12.10 -11.21
CA VAL A 50 -22.27 11.90 -9.90
C VAL A 50 -23.06 10.58 -9.94
N PHE A 51 -22.80 9.71 -8.95
CA PHE A 51 -23.37 8.35 -8.83
C PHE A 51 -23.00 7.38 -9.95
N THR A 52 -22.00 7.68 -10.77
CA THR A 52 -21.47 6.72 -11.74
C THR A 52 -20.36 5.86 -11.12
N THR A 53 -20.26 4.61 -11.58
CA THR A 53 -19.20 3.68 -11.13
C THR A 53 -18.30 3.37 -12.30
N HIS A 54 -17.00 3.47 -12.07
CA HIS A 54 -15.98 3.26 -13.10
C HIS A 54 -14.98 2.20 -12.66
N ALA A 55 -14.53 1.38 -13.60
CA ALA A 55 -13.38 0.51 -13.37
C ALA A 55 -12.11 1.35 -13.28
N PHE A 56 -11.29 1.11 -12.26
CA PHE A 56 -10.08 1.87 -12.02
C PHE A 56 -8.88 0.94 -11.83
N HIS A 57 -7.85 1.13 -12.65
CA HIS A 57 -6.60 0.38 -12.58
C HIS A 57 -5.50 1.24 -11.94
N PHE A 58 -5.33 1.09 -10.65
CA PHE A 58 -4.43 1.91 -9.82
C PHE A 58 -2.99 1.97 -10.34
N SER A 59 -2.40 0.80 -10.66
CA SER A 59 -1.02 0.74 -11.15
C SER A 59 -0.84 1.41 -12.50
N ASP A 60 -1.83 1.28 -13.38
CA ASP A 60 -1.83 1.89 -14.70
C ASP A 60 -1.97 3.43 -14.59
N PHE A 61 -2.87 3.88 -13.75
CA PHE A 61 -3.01 5.31 -13.45
C PHE A 61 -1.70 5.93 -12.95
N CYS A 62 -1.03 5.29 -11.98
CA CYS A 62 0.25 5.78 -11.46
C CYS A 62 1.33 5.86 -12.54
N LYS A 63 1.40 4.87 -13.43
CA LYS A 63 2.34 4.84 -14.56
C LYS A 63 2.03 5.93 -15.59
N THR A 64 0.76 6.01 -16.00
CA THR A 64 0.30 6.96 -17.04
C THR A 64 0.62 8.40 -16.67
N TYR A 65 0.44 8.77 -15.40
CA TYR A 65 0.68 10.13 -14.94
C TYR A 65 2.00 10.34 -14.22
N SER A 66 2.85 9.31 -14.12
CA SER A 66 4.15 9.36 -13.46
C SER A 66 4.08 9.91 -12.02
N ILE A 67 3.02 9.57 -11.29
CA ILE A 67 2.82 9.96 -9.90
C ILE A 67 3.24 8.81 -8.99
N GLN A 68 3.88 9.13 -7.87
CA GLN A 68 4.29 8.12 -6.90
C GLN A 68 3.07 7.38 -6.33
N THR A 69 3.13 6.05 -6.33
CA THR A 69 2.03 5.17 -5.89
C THR A 69 1.52 5.50 -4.50
N GLN A 70 2.42 5.82 -3.56
CA GLN A 70 2.03 6.17 -2.20
C GLN A 70 1.25 7.49 -2.13
N GLN A 71 1.63 8.48 -2.92
CA GLN A 71 0.93 9.76 -3.00
C GLN A 71 -0.47 9.60 -3.61
N VAL A 72 -0.59 8.81 -4.68
CA VAL A 72 -1.89 8.49 -5.30
C VAL A 72 -2.78 7.76 -4.30
N PHE A 73 -2.26 6.73 -3.64
CA PHE A 73 -3.01 5.96 -2.66
C PHE A 73 -3.53 6.84 -1.50
N ASN A 74 -2.65 7.64 -0.90
CA ASN A 74 -3.02 8.56 0.18
C ASN A 74 -4.01 9.63 -0.31
N GLY A 75 -3.81 10.15 -1.52
CA GLY A 75 -4.70 11.14 -2.12
C GLY A 75 -6.11 10.59 -2.39
N LEU A 76 -6.23 9.41 -2.98
CA LEU A 76 -7.52 8.76 -3.23
C LEU A 76 -8.27 8.47 -1.92
N ASN A 77 -7.60 7.92 -0.91
CA ASN A 77 -8.20 7.71 0.41
C ASN A 77 -8.63 9.02 1.09
N THR A 78 -7.90 10.12 0.85
CA THR A 78 -8.29 11.43 1.37
C THR A 78 -9.52 11.97 0.65
N LEU A 79 -9.58 11.84 -0.68
CA LEU A 79 -10.75 12.23 -1.48
C LEU A 79 -11.99 11.42 -1.12
N ASP A 80 -11.84 10.12 -0.82
CA ASP A 80 -12.92 9.25 -0.33
C ASP A 80 -13.45 9.74 1.03
N ARG A 81 -12.56 10.00 1.99
CA ARG A 81 -12.94 10.54 3.32
C ARG A 81 -13.60 11.90 3.24
N LEU A 82 -13.26 12.72 2.26
CA LEU A 82 -13.87 14.01 2.00
C LEU A 82 -15.21 13.91 1.23
N GLY A 83 -15.62 12.70 0.84
CA GLY A 83 -16.85 12.48 0.08
C GLY A 83 -16.81 12.99 -1.36
N VAL A 84 -15.62 13.27 -1.90
CA VAL A 84 -15.44 13.73 -3.29
C VAL A 84 -15.59 12.55 -4.26
N LEU A 85 -15.21 11.37 -3.84
CA LEU A 85 -15.40 10.10 -4.55
C LEU A 85 -15.68 9.00 -3.51
N GLN A 86 -16.10 7.84 -3.98
CA GLN A 86 -16.25 6.66 -3.15
C GLN A 86 -15.42 5.54 -3.72
N LEU A 87 -14.48 5.03 -2.93
CA LEU A 87 -13.68 3.87 -3.28
C LEU A 87 -14.46 2.59 -3.00
N SER A 88 -14.26 1.56 -3.82
CA SER A 88 -14.82 0.25 -3.54
C SER A 88 -14.25 -0.32 -2.24
N LYS A 89 -14.98 -1.22 -1.58
CA LYS A 89 -14.50 -1.92 -0.36
C LYS A 89 -13.23 -2.74 -0.61
N GLU A 90 -12.93 -3.03 -1.86
CA GLU A 90 -11.74 -3.78 -2.27
C GLU A 90 -10.52 -2.88 -2.45
N PHE A 91 -10.74 -1.58 -2.71
CA PHE A 91 -9.66 -0.62 -2.79
C PHE A 91 -9.03 -0.42 -1.40
N GLY A 92 -7.73 -0.60 -1.34
CA GLY A 92 -7.02 -0.50 -0.06
C GLY A 92 -7.20 -1.70 0.87
N ARG A 93 -7.74 -2.82 0.36
CA ARG A 93 -7.81 -4.06 1.13
C ARG A 93 -6.43 -4.39 1.68
N THR A 94 -6.31 -4.44 2.98
CA THR A 94 -5.11 -4.87 3.67
C THR A 94 -5.27 -6.31 4.12
N THR A 95 -4.26 -7.10 3.88
CA THR A 95 -4.08 -8.42 4.48
C THR A 95 -3.07 -8.25 5.60
N LYS A 96 -3.34 -8.81 6.76
CA LYS A 96 -2.33 -8.87 7.82
C LYS A 96 -1.51 -10.13 7.67
N LEU A 97 -0.22 -10.02 7.78
CA LEU A 97 0.68 -11.17 7.77
C LEU A 97 1.84 -11.01 8.75
N LYS A 98 2.39 -12.14 9.13
CA LYS A 98 3.60 -12.27 9.93
C LYS A 98 4.46 -13.40 9.37
N PHE A 99 5.76 -13.21 9.29
CA PHE A 99 6.68 -14.30 8.99
C PHE A 99 6.90 -15.18 10.21
N LEU A 100 6.69 -16.48 10.06
CA LEU A 100 6.84 -17.48 11.11
C LEU A 100 8.28 -18.03 11.21
N VAL A 101 9.05 -17.87 10.16
CA VAL A 101 10.41 -18.40 10.02
C VAL A 101 11.44 -17.29 10.07
N HIS A 102 12.71 -17.63 10.36
CA HIS A 102 13.79 -16.67 10.28
C HIS A 102 14.06 -16.20 8.84
N THR A 103 14.64 -15.02 8.71
CA THR A 103 14.95 -14.38 7.42
C THR A 103 15.68 -15.31 6.45
N ASN A 104 16.69 -16.05 6.93
CA ASN A 104 17.46 -16.96 6.09
C ASN A 104 16.59 -18.10 5.52
N THR A 105 15.72 -18.69 6.33
CA THR A 105 14.79 -19.74 5.90
C THR A 105 13.79 -19.22 4.87
N ALA A 106 13.26 -18.01 5.09
CA ALA A 106 12.38 -17.36 4.11
C ALA A 106 13.11 -17.12 2.78
N LEU A 107 14.33 -16.60 2.83
CA LEU A 107 15.16 -16.35 1.64
C LEU A 107 15.53 -17.63 0.90
N ASP A 108 15.78 -18.73 1.62
CA ASP A 108 16.04 -20.04 1.01
C ASP A 108 14.79 -20.57 0.29
N TYR A 109 13.62 -20.47 0.89
CA TYR A 109 12.37 -20.82 0.23
C TYR A 109 12.18 -20.02 -1.07
N PHE A 110 12.48 -18.73 -1.04
CA PHE A 110 12.36 -17.84 -2.21
C PHE A 110 13.29 -18.19 -3.36
N LYS A 111 14.33 -19.00 -3.16
CA LYS A 111 15.20 -19.48 -4.25
C LYS A 111 14.49 -20.47 -5.17
N HIS A 112 13.47 -21.14 -4.65
CA HIS A 112 12.76 -22.22 -5.34
C HIS A 112 11.41 -21.80 -5.94
N ASP A 113 10.92 -20.58 -5.63
CA ASP A 113 9.68 -20.02 -6.16
C ASP A 113 9.87 -18.55 -6.55
N MET A 114 9.85 -18.29 -7.85
CA MET A 114 10.08 -16.97 -8.42
C MET A 114 9.02 -15.95 -7.98
N LEU A 115 7.74 -16.35 -7.90
CA LEU A 115 6.66 -15.46 -7.46
C LEU A 115 6.77 -15.17 -5.96
N ALA A 116 7.05 -16.18 -5.16
CA ALA A 116 7.33 -16.03 -3.74
C ALA A 116 8.54 -15.11 -3.50
N ALA A 117 9.58 -15.23 -4.35
CA ALA A 117 10.74 -14.34 -4.28
C ALA A 117 10.39 -12.88 -4.57
N ILE A 118 9.64 -12.61 -5.63
CA ILE A 118 9.24 -11.25 -6.02
C ILE A 118 8.36 -10.64 -4.94
N ILE A 119 7.31 -11.33 -4.52
CA ILE A 119 6.31 -10.82 -3.57
C ILE A 119 6.90 -10.77 -2.16
N GLY A 120 7.52 -11.86 -1.69
CA GLY A 120 8.10 -11.95 -0.35
C GLY A 120 9.21 -10.95 -0.11
N LYS A 121 10.17 -10.82 -1.03
CA LYS A 121 11.26 -9.81 -0.92
C LYS A 121 10.71 -8.39 -0.98
N THR A 122 9.65 -8.14 -1.74
CA THR A 122 9.01 -6.83 -1.79
C THR A 122 8.36 -6.50 -0.45
N ILE A 123 7.68 -7.46 0.17
CA ILE A 123 7.11 -7.30 1.52
C ILE A 123 8.22 -6.98 2.52
N LEU A 124 9.28 -7.78 2.56
CA LEU A 124 10.41 -7.57 3.48
C LEU A 124 11.09 -6.20 3.31
N ARG A 125 11.07 -5.65 2.10
CA ARG A 125 11.67 -4.34 1.80
C ARG A 125 10.78 -3.17 2.21
N ILE A 126 9.47 -3.31 2.11
CA ILE A 126 8.51 -2.21 2.32
C ILE A 126 8.05 -2.16 3.77
N TYR A 127 7.85 -3.31 4.39
CA TYR A 127 7.24 -3.41 5.70
C TYR A 127 8.27 -3.86 6.76
N GLY A 128 8.55 -2.98 7.71
CA GLY A 128 9.34 -3.35 8.90
C GLY A 128 8.50 -4.15 9.90
N GLY A 129 9.16 -4.93 10.75
CA GLY A 129 8.51 -5.63 11.85
C GLY A 129 7.67 -6.86 11.48
N VAL A 130 7.70 -7.29 10.22
CA VAL A 130 6.90 -8.44 9.71
C VAL A 130 7.31 -9.79 10.33
N PHE A 131 8.45 -9.87 10.98
CA PHE A 131 8.91 -11.05 11.72
C PHE A 131 8.46 -11.04 13.18
N GLU A 132 8.22 -9.86 13.75
CA GLU A 132 7.88 -9.68 15.15
C GLU A 132 6.37 -9.60 15.38
N THR A 133 5.68 -8.86 14.51
CA THR A 133 4.25 -8.55 14.70
C THR A 133 3.44 -8.77 13.44
N MET A 134 2.13 -9.02 13.64
CA MET A 134 1.15 -9.01 12.54
C MET A 134 1.12 -7.63 11.88
N THR A 135 1.60 -7.54 10.66
CA THR A 135 1.74 -6.29 9.91
C THR A 135 0.70 -6.21 8.81
N SER A 136 0.01 -5.08 8.72
CA SER A 136 -0.95 -4.81 7.64
C SER A 136 -0.22 -4.52 6.33
N VAL A 137 -0.48 -5.33 5.31
CA VAL A 137 0.12 -5.24 3.99
C VAL A 137 -0.94 -4.82 2.97
N ASN A 138 -0.64 -3.80 2.20
CA ASN A 138 -1.53 -3.27 1.19
C ASN A 138 -1.33 -3.99 -0.15
N LEU A 139 -2.37 -4.64 -0.65
CA LEU A 139 -2.31 -5.41 -1.89
C LEU A 139 -2.11 -4.53 -3.14
N GLU A 140 -2.69 -3.33 -3.16
CA GLU A 140 -2.51 -2.38 -4.26
C GLU A 140 -1.06 -1.91 -4.36
N LEU A 141 -0.44 -1.64 -3.22
CA LEU A 141 0.96 -1.26 -3.16
C LEU A 141 1.87 -2.42 -3.62
N LEU A 142 1.57 -3.65 -3.21
CA LEU A 142 2.29 -4.84 -3.69
C LEU A 142 2.12 -5.01 -5.19
N GLN A 143 0.90 -4.89 -5.71
CA GLN A 143 0.62 -4.96 -7.15
C GLN A 143 1.47 -3.95 -7.93
N SER A 144 1.50 -2.69 -7.47
CA SER A 144 2.27 -1.63 -8.12
C SER A 144 3.78 -1.86 -8.10
N LYS A 145 4.29 -2.48 -7.05
CA LYS A 145 5.74 -2.73 -6.86
C LYS A 145 6.22 -4.03 -7.49
N THR A 146 5.36 -5.04 -7.59
CA THR A 146 5.71 -6.35 -8.13
C THR A 146 5.29 -6.52 -9.58
N SER A 147 4.43 -5.64 -10.09
CA SER A 147 3.76 -5.77 -11.40
C SER A 147 2.95 -7.08 -11.54
N GLN A 148 2.56 -7.67 -10.41
CA GLN A 148 1.71 -8.86 -10.36
C GLN A 148 0.26 -8.48 -10.10
N SER A 149 -0.71 -9.21 -10.64
CA SER A 149 -2.13 -8.98 -10.36
C SER A 149 -2.48 -9.38 -8.91
N GLN A 150 -3.51 -8.76 -8.34
CA GLN A 150 -3.95 -9.10 -6.97
C GLN A 150 -4.28 -10.59 -6.78
N PRO A 151 -4.98 -11.29 -7.71
CA PRO A 151 -5.21 -12.72 -7.57
C PRO A 151 -3.92 -13.53 -7.45
N VAL A 152 -2.89 -13.20 -8.25
CA VAL A 152 -1.57 -13.87 -8.20
C VAL A 152 -0.88 -13.60 -6.86
N ILE A 153 -0.95 -12.37 -6.35
CA ILE A 153 -0.40 -12.02 -5.04
C ILE A 153 -1.09 -12.83 -3.94
N ILE A 154 -2.42 -12.85 -3.92
CA ILE A 154 -3.21 -13.59 -2.92
C ILE A 154 -2.91 -15.09 -2.98
N GLU A 155 -2.86 -15.68 -4.16
CA GLU A 155 -2.53 -17.09 -4.34
C GLU A 155 -1.11 -17.40 -3.83
N THR A 156 -0.14 -16.53 -4.12
CA THR A 156 1.23 -16.71 -3.63
C THR A 156 1.31 -16.58 -2.11
N LEU A 157 0.59 -15.63 -1.51
CA LEU A 157 0.52 -15.51 -0.05
C LEU A 157 -0.08 -16.77 0.58
N LYS A 158 -1.16 -17.32 0.00
CA LYS A 158 -1.74 -18.59 0.46
C LYS A 158 -0.77 -19.77 0.33
N LYS A 159 0.06 -19.82 -0.72
CA LYS A 159 1.12 -20.82 -0.86
C LYS A 159 2.18 -20.68 0.23
N LEU A 160 2.59 -19.46 0.54
CA LEU A 160 3.53 -19.20 1.64
C LEU A 160 2.96 -19.59 3.01
N GLU A 161 1.66 -19.36 3.22
CA GLU A 161 0.96 -19.79 4.42
C GLU A 161 0.90 -21.33 4.51
N ALA A 162 0.51 -22.00 3.45
CA ALA A 162 0.48 -23.46 3.38
C ALA A 162 1.87 -24.11 3.61
N ALA A 163 2.94 -23.39 3.25
CA ALA A 163 4.32 -23.77 3.51
C ALA A 163 4.81 -23.42 4.93
N ASN A 164 3.95 -22.84 5.79
CA ASN A 164 4.29 -22.34 7.11
C ASN A 164 5.43 -21.29 7.12
N ILE A 165 5.57 -20.53 6.05
CA ILE A 165 6.53 -19.41 5.94
C ILE A 165 5.93 -18.16 6.56
N ILE A 166 4.64 -17.92 6.34
CA ILE A 166 3.90 -16.79 6.89
C ILE A 166 2.60 -17.25 7.55
N GLU A 167 2.04 -16.41 8.39
CA GLU A 167 0.68 -16.48 8.92
C GLU A 167 -0.13 -15.34 8.29
N LEU A 168 -1.34 -15.62 7.81
CA LEU A 168 -2.26 -14.64 7.22
C LEU A 168 -3.46 -14.40 8.13
N TYR A 169 -3.96 -13.14 8.12
CA TYR A 169 -5.19 -12.75 8.80
C TYR A 169 -6.00 -11.77 7.95
#